data_52b5fa7a60472be0d2cf68d6bb510933
#
_entry.id   52b5fa7a60472be0d2cf68d6bb510933
#
_cell.length_a   1.000
_cell.length_b   1.000
_cell.length_c   1.000
_cell.angle_alpha   90.00
_cell.angle_beta   90.00
_cell.angle_gamma   90.00
#
_symmetry.space_group_name_H-M   'P 1'
#
loop_
_entity.id
_entity.type
_entity.pdbx_description
1 polymer ?
#
loop_
_entity_poly.entity_id
_entity_poly.type
_entity_poly.pdbx_seq_one_letter_code
_entity_poly.pdbx_strand_id
1 'polypeptide(L)'
;MHDSLLFEKTYQTVREQCESHSIKKVNEIKMAVSMDSHIDGPHMLSHFIERDNTLFGEWTNVIVKKRDIEKLIAVVESIGGEKDE
;
A
#
# COMPACT_ATOMS: atom_id res chain seq x y z
N MET A 1 -16.04 5.58 3.22
CA MET A 1 -16.22 6.63 2.26
C MET A 1 -14.96 7.44 1.98
N HIS A 2 -14.48 8.12 2.99
CA HIS A 2 -13.26 8.89 2.83
C HIS A 2 -12.04 8.01 2.61
N ASP A 3 -12.10 6.82 3.17
CA ASP A 3 -10.99 5.88 3.06
C ASP A 3 -10.79 5.36 1.64
N SER A 4 -11.86 5.31 0.85
CA SER A 4 -11.76 4.84 -0.55
C SER A 4 -10.80 5.67 -1.37
N LEU A 5 -10.84 7.00 -1.19
CA LEU A 5 -9.94 7.89 -1.92
C LEU A 5 -8.50 7.69 -1.49
N LEU A 6 -8.28 7.53 -0.18
CA LEU A 6 -6.95 7.30 0.36
C LEU A 6 -6.39 5.95 -0.12
N PHE A 7 -7.21 4.90 -0.09
CA PHE A 7 -6.83 3.59 -0.61
C PHE A 7 -6.44 3.69 -2.08
N GLU A 8 -7.23 4.40 -2.87
CA GLU A 8 -6.97 4.53 -4.30
C GLU A 8 -5.69 5.29 -4.58
N LYS A 9 -5.46 6.39 -3.88
CA LYS A 9 -4.24 7.16 -4.04
C LYS A 9 -3.01 6.34 -3.64
N THR A 10 -3.13 5.59 -2.55
CA THR A 10 -2.03 4.75 -2.08
C THR A 10 -1.75 3.64 -3.08
N TYR A 11 -2.79 3.03 -3.61
CA TYR A 11 -2.65 1.99 -4.63
C TYR A 11 -1.90 2.54 -5.85
N GLN A 12 -2.29 3.73 -6.33
CA GLN A 12 -1.63 4.33 -7.48
C GLN A 12 -0.15 4.59 -7.20
N THR A 13 0.17 5.10 -6.02
CA THR A 13 1.56 5.35 -5.63
C THR A 13 2.37 4.06 -5.63
N VAL A 14 1.84 3.02 -5.01
CA VAL A 14 2.52 1.73 -4.92
C VAL A 14 2.71 1.13 -6.31
N ARG A 15 1.68 1.20 -7.14
CA ARG A 15 1.75 0.67 -8.49
C ARG A 15 2.81 1.39 -9.32
N GLU A 16 2.87 2.71 -9.23
CA GLU A 16 3.87 3.50 -9.95
C GLU A 16 5.28 3.12 -9.52
N GLN A 17 5.49 2.93 -8.22
CA GLN A 17 6.79 2.51 -7.70
C GLN A 17 7.15 1.10 -8.20
N CYS A 18 6.18 0.21 -8.24
CA CYS A 18 6.42 -1.13 -8.75
C CYS A 18 6.80 -1.11 -10.22
N GLU A 19 6.13 -0.29 -11.02
CA GLU A 19 6.46 -0.17 -12.44
C GLU A 19 7.84 0.42 -12.62
N SER A 20 8.18 1.43 -11.83
CA SER A 20 9.47 2.10 -11.90
C SER A 20 10.63 1.18 -11.55
N HIS A 21 10.40 0.22 -10.66
CA HIS A 21 11.44 -0.70 -10.19
C HIS A 21 11.27 -2.12 -10.72
N SER A 22 10.37 -2.32 -11.68
CA SER A 22 10.11 -3.62 -12.30
C SER A 22 9.72 -4.71 -11.30
N ILE A 23 8.98 -4.32 -10.27
CA ILE A 23 8.47 -5.27 -9.28
C ILE A 23 7.21 -5.92 -9.83
N LYS A 24 7.22 -7.24 -9.92
CA LYS A 24 6.08 -8.00 -10.45
C LYS A 24 5.24 -8.64 -9.34
N LYS A 25 5.76 -8.68 -8.12
CA LYS A 25 5.09 -9.32 -7.00
C LYS A 25 5.55 -8.65 -5.72
N VAL A 26 4.61 -8.04 -5.01
CA VAL A 26 4.92 -7.27 -3.80
C VAL A 26 4.90 -8.18 -2.58
N ASN A 27 6.01 -8.23 -1.85
CA ASN A 27 6.14 -9.02 -0.63
C ASN A 27 5.85 -8.20 0.62
N GLU A 28 6.25 -6.93 0.62
CA GLU A 28 6.09 -6.10 1.80
C GLU A 28 5.91 -4.63 1.41
N ILE A 29 5.02 -3.96 2.13
CA ILE A 29 4.84 -2.52 2.02
C ILE A 29 4.87 -1.96 3.43
N LYS A 30 5.72 -0.95 3.65
CA LYS A 30 5.71 -0.18 4.90
C LYS A 30 5.16 1.19 4.60
N MET A 31 4.18 1.61 5.37
CA MET A 31 3.54 2.89 5.14
C MET A 31 3.13 3.52 6.47
N ALA A 32 2.91 4.82 6.43
CA ALA A 32 2.48 5.58 7.60
C ALA A 32 1.19 6.31 7.28
N VAL A 33 0.30 6.36 8.26
CA VAL A 33 -0.97 7.08 8.17
C VAL A 33 -1.11 7.96 9.40
N SER A 34 -2.10 8.85 9.37
CA SER A 34 -2.39 9.74 10.50
C SER A 34 -2.69 8.94 11.76
N MET A 35 -2.36 9.54 12.91
CA MET A 35 -2.72 8.96 14.21
C MET A 35 -4.22 8.73 14.35
N ASP A 36 -5.02 9.54 13.67
CA ASP A 36 -6.49 9.45 13.72
C ASP A 36 -7.08 8.52 12.68
N SER A 37 -6.25 7.95 11.81
CA SER A 37 -6.75 7.07 10.76
C SER A 37 -7.18 5.73 11.30
N HIS A 38 -8.24 5.17 10.74
CA HIS A 38 -8.72 3.83 11.07
C HIS A 38 -8.22 2.77 10.08
N ILE A 39 -7.35 3.18 9.16
CA ILE A 39 -6.80 2.27 8.16
C ILE A 39 -5.80 1.33 8.80
N ASP A 40 -5.91 0.05 8.48
CA ASP A 40 -4.95 -0.95 8.93
C ASP A 40 -4.40 -1.74 7.74
N GLY A 41 -3.39 -2.56 8.00
CA GLY A 41 -2.74 -3.35 6.97
C GLY A 41 -3.67 -4.30 6.24
N PRO A 42 -4.46 -5.12 6.94
CA PRO A 42 -5.37 -6.07 6.29
C PRO A 42 -6.40 -5.40 5.37
N HIS A 43 -6.98 -4.30 5.79
CA HIS A 43 -7.93 -3.57 4.95
C HIS A 43 -7.28 -3.00 3.71
N MET A 44 -6.08 -2.42 3.87
CA MET A 44 -5.34 -1.88 2.76
C MET A 44 -4.97 -2.99 1.77
N LEU A 45 -4.52 -4.13 2.28
CA LEU A 45 -4.16 -5.26 1.44
C LEU A 45 -5.37 -5.79 0.67
N SER A 46 -6.52 -5.91 1.32
CA SER A 46 -7.75 -6.35 0.66
C SER A 46 -8.08 -5.45 -0.52
N HIS A 47 -7.95 -4.15 -0.33
CA HIS A 47 -8.21 -3.19 -1.40
C HIS A 47 -7.23 -3.39 -2.56
N PHE A 48 -5.96 -3.58 -2.26
CA PHE A 48 -4.94 -3.79 -3.27
C PHE A 48 -5.18 -5.08 -4.05
N ILE A 49 -5.56 -6.15 -3.37
CA ILE A 49 -5.83 -7.42 -4.02
C ILE A 49 -7.02 -7.30 -4.98
N GLU A 50 -8.04 -6.56 -4.59
CA GLU A 50 -9.20 -6.33 -5.46
C GLU A 50 -8.82 -5.60 -6.74
N ARG A 51 -7.81 -4.73 -6.66
CA ARG A 51 -7.38 -3.95 -7.81
C ARG A 51 -6.41 -4.75 -8.70
N ASP A 52 -5.55 -5.55 -8.10
CA ASP A 52 -4.56 -6.32 -8.87
C ASP A 52 -4.13 -7.55 -8.07
N ASN A 53 -4.75 -8.67 -8.35
CA ASN A 53 -4.49 -9.90 -7.61
C ASN A 53 -3.27 -10.67 -8.11
N THR A 54 -2.54 -10.12 -9.09
CA THR A 54 -1.28 -10.72 -9.53
C THR A 54 -0.09 -10.07 -8.84
N LEU A 55 -0.20 -8.77 -8.58
CA LEU A 55 0.85 -8.01 -7.89
C LEU A 55 0.76 -8.18 -6.37
N PHE A 56 -0.45 -8.23 -5.83
CA PHE A 56 -0.72 -8.36 -4.41
C PHE A 56 -1.49 -9.65 -4.13
N GLY A 57 -1.21 -10.27 -2.99
CA GLY A 57 -1.91 -11.49 -2.60
C GLY A 57 -1.57 -11.88 -1.17
N GLU A 58 -1.80 -13.15 -0.84
CA GLU A 58 -1.54 -13.66 0.50
C GLU A 58 -0.07 -13.57 0.90
N TRP A 59 0.81 -13.49 -0.09
CA TRP A 59 2.25 -13.36 0.12
C TRP A 59 2.65 -11.94 0.52
N THR A 60 1.74 -10.97 0.43
CA THR A 60 2.02 -9.57 0.68
C THR A 60 1.78 -9.22 2.14
N ASN A 61 2.75 -8.56 2.77
CA ASN A 61 2.61 -8.06 4.13
C ASN A 61 2.57 -6.53 4.09
N VAL A 62 1.47 -5.96 4.58
CA VAL A 62 1.31 -4.50 4.62
C VAL A 62 1.43 -4.05 6.07
N ILE A 63 2.44 -3.25 6.36
CA ILE A 63 2.71 -2.73 7.69
C ILE A 63 2.31 -1.27 7.71
N VAL A 64 1.32 -0.94 8.54
CA VAL A 64 0.80 0.43 8.66
C VAL A 64 1.20 0.99 10.02
N LYS A 65 1.91 2.10 10.01
CA LYS A 65 2.32 2.80 11.23
C LYS A 65 1.51 4.07 11.39
N LYS A 66 1.24 4.44 12.63
CA LYS A 66 0.57 5.71 12.93
C LYS A 66 1.62 6.78 13.18
N ARG A 67 1.45 7.93 12.56
CA ARG A 67 2.36 9.05 12.72
C ARG A 67 1.58 10.34 12.79
N ASP A 68 2.24 11.39 13.29
CA ASP A 68 1.65 12.72 13.39
C ASP A 68 1.74 13.41 12.04
N ILE A 69 0.83 13.03 11.14
CA ILE A 69 0.72 13.59 9.80
C ILE A 69 -0.74 13.89 9.51
N GLU A 70 -1.02 14.57 8.41
CA GLU A 70 -2.38 14.94 8.08
C GLU A 70 -3.28 13.73 7.83
N LYS A 71 -4.56 13.89 8.17
CA LYS A 71 -5.54 12.80 8.16
C LYS A 71 -5.73 12.12 6.80
N LEU A 72 -5.63 12.84 5.72
CA LEU A 72 -5.91 12.30 4.39
C LEU A 72 -4.65 11.97 3.61
N ILE A 73 -3.54 11.79 4.33
CA ILE A 73 -2.26 11.46 3.72
C ILE A 73 -1.80 10.09 4.21
N ALA A 74 -1.31 9.30 3.28
CA ALA A 74 -0.58 8.08 3.59
C ALA A 74 0.78 8.18 2.91
N VAL A 75 1.83 7.85 3.64
CA VAL A 75 3.18 7.91 3.13
C VAL A 75 3.70 6.49 2.96
N VAL A 76 4.07 6.13 1.73
CA VAL A 76 4.67 4.83 1.46
C VAL A 76 6.16 4.95 1.74
N GLU A 77 6.62 4.26 2.77
CA GLU A 77 8.01 4.35 3.22
C GLU A 77 8.94 3.40 2.49
N SER A 78 8.46 2.19 2.21
CA SER A 78 9.25 1.23 1.46
C SER A 78 8.36 0.17 0.83
N ILE A 79 8.84 -0.40 -0.26
CA ILE A 79 8.17 -1.50 -0.95
C ILE A 79 9.24 -2.54 -1.27
N GLY A 80 8.99 -3.78 -0.90
CA GLY A 80 9.85 -4.89 -1.24
C GLY A 80 9.09 -5.92 -2.06
N GLY A 81 9.76 -6.54 -3.00
CA GLY A 81 9.11 -7.54 -3.83
C GLY A 81 10.05 -8.22 -4.80
N GLU A 82 9.49 -9.13 -5.56
CA GLU A 82 10.23 -9.85 -6.59
C GLU A 82 10.24 -9.01 -7.86
N LYS A 83 11.42 -8.88 -8.43
CA LYS A 83 11.58 -8.09 -9.64
C LYS A 83 11.50 -8.97 -10.88
N ASP A 84 11.01 -8.36 -11.93
CA ASP A 84 10.97 -8.99 -13.25
C ASP A 84 12.34 -8.76 -13.89
N GLU A 85 13.03 -9.84 -14.18
CA GLU A 85 14.35 -9.73 -14.79
C GLU A 85 14.29 -9.91 -16.30
#